data_4ef529ae14c43d8597e984e6983e01bd
#
_entry.id   4ef529ae14c43d8597e984e6983e01bd
#
_cell.length_a   1.000
_cell.length_b   1.000
_cell.length_c   1.000
_cell.angle_alpha   90.00
_cell.angle_beta   90.00
_cell.angle_gamma   90.00
#
_symmetry.space_group_name_H-M   'P 1'
#
loop_
_entity.id
_entity.type
_entity.pdbx_description
1 polymer ?
#
loop_
_entity_poly.entity_id
_entity_poly.type
_entity_poly.pdbx_seq_one_letter_code
_entity_poly.pdbx_strand_id
1 'polypeptide(L)'
;MKLDNIDKKILEILQKNAKITNSLLSKQIGLSPAPTLERVKKLERKGIISGYHAQLNLSKIGLGVSTFVLVSLKEHNKKNINIFLDKIDIVKNVIECHHITGSGDFILKVVSENIASYQELMLDKVSEIESTDSLQSMVILSTFKDNKVMPL
;
A
#
# COMPACT_ATOMS: atom_id res chain seq x y z
N MET A 1 15.31 -16.26 -4.91
CA MET A 1 16.60 -15.80 -5.51
C MET A 1 17.37 -15.07 -4.43
N LYS A 2 18.64 -15.39 -4.24
CA LYS A 2 19.50 -14.57 -3.36
C LYS A 2 19.93 -13.32 -4.14
N LEU A 3 19.68 -12.12 -3.60
CA LEU A 3 20.11 -10.84 -4.18
C LEU A 3 21.63 -10.69 -3.99
N ASP A 4 22.36 -10.35 -5.04
CA ASP A 4 23.74 -9.94 -4.93
C ASP A 4 23.87 -8.45 -4.55
N ASN A 5 25.06 -7.97 -4.26
CA ASN A 5 25.30 -6.59 -3.85
C ASN A 5 24.91 -5.57 -4.94
N ILE A 6 25.03 -5.95 -6.20
CA ILE A 6 24.62 -5.07 -7.32
C ILE A 6 23.10 -5.00 -7.41
N ASP A 7 22.40 -6.13 -7.27
CA ASP A 7 20.94 -6.17 -7.25
C ASP A 7 20.38 -5.30 -6.11
N LYS A 8 20.96 -5.40 -4.91
CA LYS A 8 20.60 -4.54 -3.76
C LYS A 8 20.81 -3.06 -4.07
N LYS A 9 21.96 -2.69 -4.64
CA LYS A 9 22.26 -1.30 -5.01
C LYS A 9 21.29 -0.76 -6.07
N ILE A 10 20.91 -1.58 -7.06
CA ILE A 10 19.85 -1.23 -8.04
C ILE A 10 18.55 -0.92 -7.31
N LEU A 11 18.11 -1.80 -6.42
CA LEU A 11 16.87 -1.63 -5.67
C LEU A 11 16.89 -0.39 -4.76
N GLU A 12 18.01 -0.13 -4.06
CA GLU A 12 18.18 1.06 -3.22
C GLU A 12 18.05 2.37 -4.02
N ILE A 13 18.61 2.39 -5.24
CA ILE A 13 18.53 3.57 -6.12
C ILE A 13 17.10 3.72 -6.65
N LEU A 14 16.50 2.64 -7.17
CA LEU A 14 15.16 2.67 -7.75
C LEU A 14 14.07 3.01 -6.73
N GLN A 15 14.20 2.57 -5.49
CA GLN A 15 13.28 2.94 -4.41
C GLN A 15 13.26 4.46 -4.15
N LYS A 16 14.41 5.14 -4.33
CA LYS A 16 14.54 6.60 -4.13
C LYS A 16 14.17 7.40 -5.37
N ASN A 17 14.45 6.85 -6.54
CA ASN A 17 14.19 7.50 -7.83
C ASN A 17 13.86 6.47 -8.92
N ALA A 18 12.59 6.11 -9.02
CA ALA A 18 12.10 5.20 -10.06
C ALA A 18 12.16 5.77 -11.49
N LYS A 19 12.36 7.10 -11.65
CA LYS A 19 12.52 7.77 -12.95
C LYS A 19 13.95 7.87 -13.44
N ILE A 20 14.93 7.31 -12.70
CA ILE A 20 16.32 7.32 -13.14
C ILE A 20 16.47 6.62 -14.50
N THR A 21 17.22 7.21 -15.41
CA THR A 21 17.52 6.57 -16.69
C THR A 21 18.46 5.37 -16.50
N ASN A 22 18.34 4.38 -17.38
CA ASN A 22 19.24 3.21 -17.34
C ASN A 22 20.72 3.61 -17.47
N SER A 23 21.02 4.66 -18.23
CA SER A 23 22.37 5.20 -18.38
C SER A 23 22.92 5.77 -17.06
N LEU A 24 22.10 6.51 -16.31
CA LEU A 24 22.50 7.04 -14.99
C LEU A 24 22.60 5.93 -13.95
N LEU A 25 21.65 5.00 -13.95
CA LEU A 25 21.67 3.84 -13.05
C LEU A 25 22.94 3.02 -13.25
N SER A 26 23.30 2.71 -14.51
CA SER A 26 24.49 1.94 -14.85
C SER A 26 25.79 2.58 -14.34
N LYS A 27 25.90 3.90 -14.48
CA LYS A 27 27.03 4.68 -13.92
C LYS A 27 27.12 4.56 -12.40
N GLN A 28 25.99 4.67 -11.70
CA GLN A 28 25.96 4.62 -10.23
C GLN A 28 26.32 3.24 -9.67
N ILE A 29 25.99 2.16 -10.40
CA ILE A 29 26.31 0.79 -9.96
C ILE A 29 27.64 0.26 -10.52
N GLY A 30 28.31 1.01 -11.41
CA GLY A 30 29.60 0.63 -11.99
C GLY A 30 29.52 -0.45 -13.07
N LEU A 31 28.42 -0.47 -13.84
CA LEU A 31 28.21 -1.37 -14.97
C LEU A 31 27.96 -0.60 -16.27
N SER A 32 28.02 -1.31 -17.40
CA SER A 32 27.53 -0.75 -18.68
C SER A 32 26.00 -0.84 -18.77
N PRO A 33 25.34 -0.05 -19.65
CA PRO A 33 23.88 0.02 -19.73
C PRO A 33 23.19 -1.30 -20.02
N ALA A 34 23.75 -2.14 -20.90
CA ALA A 34 23.10 -3.38 -21.31
C ALA A 34 22.95 -4.39 -20.14
N PRO A 35 24.01 -4.78 -19.40
CA PRO A 35 23.87 -5.66 -18.25
C PRO A 35 23.04 -5.04 -17.11
N THR A 36 23.04 -3.72 -16.97
CA THR A 36 22.18 -3.03 -16.01
C THR A 36 20.71 -3.25 -16.33
N LEU A 37 20.32 -3.03 -17.58
CA LEU A 37 18.93 -3.24 -18.05
C LEU A 37 18.49 -4.70 -17.85
N GLU A 38 19.37 -5.65 -18.17
CA GLU A 38 19.05 -7.09 -17.99
C GLU A 38 18.85 -7.46 -16.50
N ARG A 39 19.61 -6.84 -15.60
CA ARG A 39 19.41 -7.03 -14.16
C ARG A 39 18.08 -6.46 -13.69
N VAL A 40 17.72 -5.24 -14.10
CA VAL A 40 16.41 -4.63 -13.77
C VAL A 40 15.28 -5.51 -14.28
N LYS A 41 15.29 -5.90 -15.56
CA LYS A 41 14.28 -6.81 -16.13
C LYS A 41 14.20 -8.15 -15.40
N LYS A 42 15.33 -8.68 -14.92
CA LYS A 42 15.36 -9.91 -14.13
C LYS A 42 14.67 -9.72 -12.78
N LEU A 43 14.89 -8.58 -12.10
CA LEU A 43 14.24 -8.24 -10.82
C LEU A 43 12.72 -8.06 -11.02
N GLU A 44 12.30 -7.45 -12.12
CA GLU A 44 10.89 -7.32 -12.50
C GLU A 44 10.25 -8.69 -12.81
N ARG A 45 10.84 -9.48 -13.70
CA ARG A 45 10.34 -10.84 -14.04
C ARG A 45 10.24 -11.77 -12.83
N LYS A 46 11.08 -11.57 -11.82
CA LYS A 46 11.04 -12.35 -10.57
C LYS A 46 10.08 -11.77 -9.54
N GLY A 47 9.37 -10.69 -9.85
CA GLY A 47 8.43 -10.04 -8.94
C GLY A 47 9.08 -9.37 -7.73
N ILE A 48 10.42 -9.18 -7.73
CA ILE A 48 11.12 -8.44 -6.67
C ILE A 48 10.80 -6.95 -6.80
N ILE A 49 10.75 -6.45 -8.03
CA ILE A 49 10.12 -5.17 -8.35
C ILE A 49 8.70 -5.50 -8.81
N SER A 50 7.71 -5.18 -7.97
CA SER A 50 6.29 -5.43 -8.25
C SER A 50 5.65 -4.32 -9.08
N GLY A 51 6.28 -3.14 -9.16
CA GLY A 51 5.76 -2.00 -9.92
C GLY A 51 6.49 -0.71 -9.59
N TYR A 52 6.09 0.35 -10.31
CA TYR A 52 6.57 1.71 -10.12
C TYR A 52 5.37 2.63 -9.95
N HIS A 53 5.28 3.31 -8.81
CA HIS A 53 4.13 4.15 -8.49
C HIS A 53 4.57 5.57 -8.14
N ALA A 54 3.77 6.55 -8.58
CA ALA A 54 3.95 7.92 -8.14
C ALA A 54 3.44 8.06 -6.70
N GLN A 55 4.24 8.64 -5.83
CA GLN A 55 3.79 9.05 -4.50
C GLN A 55 3.05 10.39 -4.62
N LEU A 56 1.79 10.39 -4.20
CA LEU A 56 0.94 11.58 -4.26
C LEU A 56 0.90 12.28 -2.90
N ASN A 57 0.85 13.61 -2.94
CA ASN A 57 0.55 14.40 -1.75
C ASN A 57 -0.97 14.45 -1.58
N LEU A 58 -1.51 13.67 -0.64
CA LEU A 58 -2.94 13.50 -0.45
C LEU A 58 -3.66 14.81 -0.18
N SER A 59 -3.10 15.70 0.65
CA SER A 59 -3.73 17.00 0.96
C SER A 59 -3.82 17.92 -0.28
N LYS A 60 -2.84 17.84 -1.19
CA LYS A 60 -2.86 18.62 -2.43
C LYS A 60 -3.83 18.12 -3.49
N ILE A 61 -4.31 16.90 -3.36
CA ILE A 61 -5.36 16.31 -4.23
C ILE A 61 -6.72 16.24 -3.53
N GLY A 62 -6.88 16.99 -2.41
CA GLY A 62 -8.16 17.09 -1.72
C GLY A 62 -8.46 15.97 -0.70
N LEU A 63 -7.54 15.03 -0.47
CA LEU A 63 -7.72 13.95 0.50
C LEU A 63 -7.05 14.32 1.84
N GLY A 64 -7.73 15.16 2.62
CA GLY A 64 -7.17 15.75 3.86
C GLY A 64 -7.21 14.84 5.09
N VAL A 65 -8.02 13.77 5.06
CA VAL A 65 -8.21 12.87 6.20
C VAL A 65 -7.73 11.47 5.85
N SER A 66 -6.91 10.90 6.72
CA SER A 66 -6.51 9.50 6.66
C SER A 66 -6.87 8.81 7.97
N THR A 67 -7.43 7.61 7.88
CA THR A 67 -7.94 6.88 9.03
C THR A 67 -7.54 5.41 8.94
N PHE A 68 -7.09 4.83 10.03
CA PHE A 68 -7.09 3.38 10.17
C PHE A 68 -8.43 2.93 10.75
N VAL A 69 -8.99 1.85 10.19
CA VAL A 69 -10.25 1.27 10.67
C VAL A 69 -10.00 -0.18 11.00
N LEU A 70 -10.14 -0.52 12.26
CA LEU A 70 -10.14 -1.89 12.72
C LEU A 70 -11.56 -2.45 12.52
N VAL A 71 -11.64 -3.59 11.86
CA VAL A 71 -12.89 -4.27 11.53
C VAL A 71 -12.93 -5.63 12.21
N SER A 72 -14.05 -5.92 12.88
CA SER A 72 -14.36 -7.25 13.38
C SER A 72 -15.54 -7.82 12.59
N LEU A 73 -15.48 -9.10 12.25
CA LEU A 73 -16.55 -9.83 11.58
C LEU A 73 -17.47 -10.50 12.63
N LYS A 74 -18.75 -10.67 12.28
CA LYS A 74 -19.73 -11.39 13.12
C LYS A 74 -19.30 -12.81 13.45
N GLU A 75 -18.67 -13.46 12.47
CA GLU A 75 -18.08 -14.78 12.62
C GLU A 75 -16.80 -14.84 11.78
N HIS A 76 -15.72 -15.34 12.35
CA HIS A 76 -14.45 -15.54 11.67
C HIS A 76 -14.48 -16.85 10.87
N ASN A 77 -15.19 -16.83 9.73
CA ASN A 77 -15.26 -17.97 8.81
C ASN A 77 -15.00 -17.54 7.37
N LYS A 78 -14.66 -18.50 6.52
CA LYS A 78 -14.31 -18.24 5.11
C LYS A 78 -15.40 -17.52 4.33
N LYS A 79 -16.68 -17.80 4.63
CA LYS A 79 -17.80 -17.13 3.95
C LYS A 79 -17.84 -15.66 4.26
N ASN A 80 -17.79 -15.27 5.53
CA ASN A 80 -17.84 -13.88 5.96
C ASN A 80 -16.60 -13.09 5.53
N ILE A 81 -15.42 -13.74 5.56
CA ILE A 81 -14.18 -13.17 5.03
C ILE A 81 -14.33 -12.81 3.54
N ASN A 82 -14.81 -13.75 2.70
CA ASN A 82 -14.99 -13.50 1.28
C ASN A 82 -16.02 -12.39 1.01
N ILE A 83 -17.18 -12.42 1.69
CA ILE A 83 -18.20 -11.38 1.59
C ILE A 83 -17.59 -9.99 1.89
N PHE A 84 -16.81 -9.90 2.98
CA PHE A 84 -16.15 -8.66 3.36
C PHE A 84 -15.16 -8.20 2.29
N LEU A 85 -14.26 -9.07 1.82
CA LEU A 85 -13.24 -8.74 0.84
C LEU A 85 -13.84 -8.30 -0.50
N ASP A 86 -14.86 -9.00 -1.01
CA ASP A 86 -15.55 -8.66 -2.26
C ASP A 86 -16.22 -7.26 -2.18
N LYS A 87 -16.76 -6.92 -1.02
CA LYS A 87 -17.41 -5.61 -0.80
C LYS A 87 -16.41 -4.48 -0.59
N ILE A 88 -15.30 -4.75 0.12
CA ILE A 88 -14.30 -3.72 0.40
C ILE A 88 -13.45 -3.38 -0.84
N ASP A 89 -13.23 -4.34 -1.75
CA ASP A 89 -12.43 -4.16 -2.96
C ASP A 89 -13.00 -3.08 -3.89
N ILE A 90 -14.31 -2.89 -3.90
CA ILE A 90 -14.97 -1.85 -4.71
C ILE A 90 -15.00 -0.47 -4.05
N VAL A 91 -14.59 -0.35 -2.78
CA VAL A 91 -14.57 0.93 -2.05
C VAL A 91 -13.26 1.66 -2.32
N LYS A 92 -13.26 2.55 -3.31
CA LYS A 92 -12.05 3.25 -3.79
C LYS A 92 -11.29 4.05 -2.73
N ASN A 93 -11.97 4.49 -1.68
CA ASN A 93 -11.39 5.23 -0.58
C ASN A 93 -10.60 4.34 0.39
N VAL A 94 -10.80 3.03 0.35
CA VAL A 94 -9.98 2.05 1.07
C VAL A 94 -8.77 1.76 0.20
N ILE A 95 -7.61 2.23 0.64
CA ILE A 95 -6.35 2.12 -0.12
C ILE A 95 -5.47 0.96 0.35
N GLU A 96 -5.71 0.45 1.56
CA GLU A 96 -5.04 -0.74 2.10
C GLU A 96 -6.08 -1.56 2.89
N CYS A 97 -6.01 -2.88 2.78
CA CYS A 97 -6.79 -3.83 3.56
C CYS A 97 -5.88 -4.99 3.96
N HIS A 98 -5.69 -5.20 5.25
CA HIS A 98 -4.85 -6.27 5.78
C HIS A 98 -5.64 -7.15 6.73
N HIS A 99 -5.57 -8.46 6.54
CA HIS A 99 -6.02 -9.43 7.53
C HIS A 99 -4.99 -9.49 8.65
N ILE A 100 -5.42 -9.33 9.88
CA ILE A 100 -4.53 -9.20 11.04
C ILE A 100 -4.86 -10.22 12.13
N THR A 101 -3.98 -10.36 13.07
CA THR A 101 -4.22 -11.09 14.33
C THR A 101 -4.42 -10.09 15.45
N GLY A 102 -5.23 -10.42 16.46
CA GLY A 102 -5.45 -9.57 17.65
C GLY A 102 -6.91 -9.26 17.89
N SER A 103 -7.23 -8.01 18.22
CA SER A 103 -8.56 -7.58 18.64
C SER A 103 -9.57 -7.38 17.47
N GLY A 104 -9.12 -7.48 16.25
CA GLY A 104 -9.98 -7.41 15.06
C GLY A 104 -9.51 -8.36 13.98
N ASP A 105 -10.31 -8.51 12.92
CA ASP A 105 -10.02 -9.38 11.80
C ASP A 105 -9.25 -8.66 10.68
N PHE A 106 -9.61 -7.39 10.41
CA PHE A 106 -8.98 -6.59 9.38
C PHE A 106 -8.62 -5.21 9.88
N ILE A 107 -7.55 -4.64 9.30
CA ILE A 107 -7.24 -3.22 9.39
C ILE A 107 -7.27 -2.61 8.00
N LEU A 108 -8.05 -1.56 7.85
CA LEU A 108 -8.16 -0.78 6.62
C LEU A 108 -7.42 0.53 6.77
N LYS A 109 -6.85 1.02 5.67
CA LYS A 109 -6.43 2.42 5.57
C LYS A 109 -7.37 3.14 4.61
N VAL A 110 -8.06 4.14 5.13
CA VAL A 110 -9.10 4.90 4.42
C VAL A 110 -8.64 6.33 4.23
N VAL A 111 -8.90 6.90 3.05
CA VAL A 111 -8.63 8.30 2.74
C VAL A 111 -9.92 9.01 2.36
N SER A 112 -10.11 10.25 2.81
CA SER A 112 -11.29 11.07 2.53
C SER A 112 -10.94 12.55 2.47
N GLU A 113 -11.84 13.35 1.91
CA GLU A 113 -11.65 14.80 1.81
C GLU A 113 -11.67 15.47 3.19
N ASN A 114 -12.64 15.08 4.01
CA ASN A 114 -12.89 15.62 5.34
C ASN A 114 -13.58 14.58 6.24
N ILE A 115 -13.83 14.92 7.49
CA ILE A 115 -14.47 14.02 8.47
C ILE A 115 -15.91 13.69 8.08
N ALA A 116 -16.68 14.62 7.51
CA ALA A 116 -18.06 14.35 7.09
C ALA A 116 -18.10 13.31 5.98
N SER A 117 -17.30 13.47 4.92
CA SER A 117 -17.17 12.47 3.83
C SER A 117 -16.68 11.12 4.35
N TYR A 118 -15.79 11.12 5.36
CA TYR A 118 -15.38 9.88 6.02
C TYR A 118 -16.55 9.19 6.72
N GLN A 119 -17.36 9.94 7.46
CA GLN A 119 -18.50 9.42 8.20
C GLN A 119 -19.54 8.81 7.26
N GLU A 120 -19.88 9.50 6.17
CA GLU A 120 -20.81 9.00 5.13
C GLU A 120 -20.27 7.69 4.52
N LEU A 121 -18.98 7.67 4.15
CA LEU A 121 -18.34 6.47 3.61
C LEU A 121 -18.45 5.27 4.55
N MET A 122 -18.19 5.49 5.84
CA MET A 122 -18.24 4.43 6.85
C MET A 122 -19.66 3.91 7.05
N LEU A 123 -20.66 4.79 7.11
CA LEU A 123 -22.05 4.43 7.27
C LEU A 123 -22.61 3.71 6.04
N ASP A 124 -22.38 4.27 4.84
CA ASP A 124 -23.05 3.82 3.61
C ASP A 124 -22.33 2.63 2.93
N LYS A 125 -21.05 2.44 3.20
CA LYS A 125 -20.25 1.44 2.46
C LYS A 125 -19.66 0.34 3.32
N VAL A 126 -19.14 0.67 4.50
CA VAL A 126 -18.40 -0.30 5.30
C VAL A 126 -19.26 -0.94 6.38
N SER A 127 -20.09 -0.16 7.10
CA SER A 127 -20.99 -0.72 8.12
C SER A 127 -22.15 -1.52 7.53
N GLU A 128 -22.55 -1.23 6.28
CA GLU A 128 -23.59 -1.98 5.56
C GLU A 128 -23.14 -3.37 5.07
N ILE A 129 -21.83 -3.69 5.19
CA ILE A 129 -21.35 -5.03 4.84
C ILE A 129 -21.90 -6.03 5.86
N GLU A 130 -22.75 -6.96 5.40
CA GLU A 130 -23.52 -7.87 6.26
C GLU A 130 -22.68 -8.73 7.20
N SER A 131 -21.41 -9.01 6.84
CA SER A 131 -20.47 -9.78 7.65
C SER A 131 -19.76 -8.95 8.73
N THR A 132 -19.89 -7.61 8.72
CA THR A 132 -19.27 -6.72 9.71
C THR A 132 -20.04 -6.75 11.03
N ASP A 133 -19.32 -6.87 12.14
CA ASP A 133 -19.84 -6.76 13.51
C ASP A 133 -19.57 -5.38 14.08
N SER A 134 -18.28 -4.99 14.12
CA SER A 134 -17.88 -3.71 14.70
C SER A 134 -16.76 -3.04 13.92
N LEU A 135 -16.72 -1.71 14.01
CA LEU A 135 -15.74 -0.83 13.39
C LEU A 135 -15.15 0.11 14.45
N GLN A 136 -13.84 0.16 14.53
CA GLN A 136 -13.13 1.13 15.36
C GLN A 136 -12.27 2.03 14.48
N SER A 137 -12.61 3.31 14.41
CA SER A 137 -11.91 4.32 13.62
C SER A 137 -10.80 5.01 14.41
N MET A 138 -9.63 5.11 13.80
CA MET A 138 -8.46 5.79 14.35
C MET A 138 -7.98 6.84 13.34
N VAL A 139 -8.42 8.08 13.52
CA VAL A 139 -8.01 9.19 12.65
C VAL A 139 -6.54 9.52 12.88
N ILE A 140 -5.77 9.59 11.80
CA ILE A 140 -4.36 9.97 11.85
C ILE A 140 -4.26 11.49 12.02
N LEU A 141 -3.85 11.94 13.21
CA LEU A 141 -3.68 13.37 13.50
C LEU A 141 -2.40 13.92 12.89
N SER A 142 -1.32 13.13 12.88
CA SER A 142 -0.03 13.51 12.29
C SER A 142 0.78 12.26 11.94
N THR A 143 1.61 12.39 10.90
CA THR A 143 2.55 11.33 10.48
C THR A 143 3.98 11.83 10.68
N PHE A 144 4.71 11.22 11.61
CA PHE A 144 6.11 11.59 11.89
C PHE A 144 7.11 10.86 10.99
N LYS A 145 6.74 9.68 10.48
CA LYS A 145 7.59 8.90 9.58
C LYS A 145 6.74 8.15 8.58
N ASP A 146 6.97 8.41 7.31
CA ASP A 146 6.38 7.69 6.16
C ASP A 146 7.47 7.37 5.15
N ASN A 147 8.36 6.46 5.52
CA ASN A 147 9.44 6.02 4.65
C ASN A 147 9.02 4.78 3.85
N LYS A 148 8.93 4.93 2.54
CA LYS A 148 8.59 3.84 1.62
C LYS A 148 9.82 3.04 1.15
N VAL A 149 11.02 3.45 1.56
CA VAL A 149 12.27 2.74 1.22
C VAL A 149 12.47 1.56 2.16
N MET A 150 12.44 0.35 1.64
CA MET A 150 12.68 -0.87 2.39
C MET A 150 14.18 -1.07 2.65
N PRO A 151 14.58 -1.51 3.84
CA PRO A 151 15.97 -1.90 4.12
C PRO A 151 16.35 -3.16 3.33
N LEU A 152 17.60 -3.20 2.76
CA LEU A 152 18.08 -4.30 1.90
C LEU A 152 19.39 -4.90 2.40
#